data_7ff6e313893199d80a828cee94806be7
#
_entry.id   7ff6e313893199d80a828cee94806be7
#
_cell.length_a   1.000
_cell.length_b   1.000
_cell.length_c   1.000
_cell.angle_alpha   90.00
_cell.angle_beta   90.00
_cell.angle_gamma   90.00
#
_symmetry.space_group_name_H-M   'P 1'
#
loop_
_entity.id
_entity.type
_entity.pdbx_description
1 polymer ?
#
loop_
_entity_poly.entity_id
_entity_poly.type
_entity_poly.pdbx_seq_one_letter_code
_entity_poly.pdbx_strand_id
1 'polypeptide(L)'
;MNEAKLREYAKLIVKIGANVQKGQRVRLQAGVDQVLLATMVTEECYKAGASYVELIWECGPINKLSYQYATAETLGTVQNWEEERLKQMTVDLPVRIFIDSSDPDELAGISADLLSTVRQMRGKVTKKYRDQLDGKHQWLIVAAPSPAWAKKVFPGEPEDIAVEKLWNAIFDCLYLKEGEDVEKIWQAHCDRMTQKANWLNEQAFRKLHYTSKN
;
A
#
# COMPACT_ATOMS: atom_id res chain seq x y z
N MET A 1 17.14 -5.91 11.68
CA MET A 1 15.66 -5.71 11.62
C MET A 1 15.01 -6.49 12.76
N ASN A 2 14.10 -5.89 13.54
CA ASN A 2 13.44 -6.51 14.68
C ASN A 2 12.17 -7.26 14.23
N GLU A 3 12.22 -8.59 14.22
CA GLU A 3 11.11 -9.47 13.78
C GLU A 3 9.85 -9.30 14.64
N ALA A 4 10.00 -9.04 15.94
CA ALA A 4 8.86 -8.82 16.83
C ALA A 4 8.07 -7.56 16.44
N LYS A 5 8.77 -6.46 16.12
CA LYS A 5 8.13 -5.24 15.60
C LYS A 5 7.45 -5.47 14.24
N LEU A 6 8.03 -6.29 13.36
CA LEU A 6 7.38 -6.65 12.08
C LEU A 6 6.09 -7.43 12.30
N ARG A 7 6.06 -8.34 13.27
CA ARG A 7 4.82 -9.08 13.62
C ARG A 7 3.74 -8.14 14.15
N GLU A 8 4.09 -7.20 15.02
CA GLU A 8 3.14 -6.18 15.48
C GLU A 8 2.67 -5.28 14.32
N TYR A 9 3.57 -4.95 13.39
CA TYR A 9 3.19 -4.20 12.17
C TYR A 9 2.21 -5.00 11.31
N ALA A 10 2.45 -6.28 11.08
CA ALA A 10 1.54 -7.15 10.32
C ALA A 10 0.14 -7.23 10.99
N LYS A 11 0.07 -7.34 12.33
CA LYS A 11 -1.20 -7.27 13.07
C LYS A 11 -1.91 -5.94 12.86
N LEU A 12 -1.18 -4.83 12.99
CA LEU A 12 -1.73 -3.48 12.78
C LEU A 12 -2.29 -3.32 11.36
N ILE A 13 -1.55 -3.78 10.34
CA ILE A 13 -1.98 -3.77 8.95
C ILE A 13 -3.33 -4.47 8.79
N VAL A 14 -3.46 -5.67 9.34
CA VAL A 14 -4.63 -6.53 9.12
C VAL A 14 -5.82 -6.13 9.96
N LYS A 15 -5.61 -5.87 11.26
CA LYS A 15 -6.70 -5.67 12.21
C LYS A 15 -7.24 -4.24 12.22
N ILE A 16 -6.36 -3.25 12.13
CA ILE A 16 -6.75 -1.84 12.22
C ILE A 16 -6.76 -1.20 10.83
N GLY A 17 -5.64 -1.30 10.10
CA GLY A 17 -5.50 -0.61 8.81
C GLY A 17 -6.48 -1.12 7.77
N ALA A 18 -6.41 -2.41 7.45
CA ALA A 18 -7.29 -3.06 6.47
C ALA A 18 -8.60 -3.54 7.07
N ASN A 19 -8.67 -3.74 8.39
CA ASN A 19 -9.84 -4.25 9.12
C ASN A 19 -10.44 -5.50 8.46
N VAL A 20 -9.60 -6.50 8.24
CA VAL A 20 -10.01 -7.75 7.57
C VAL A 20 -11.03 -8.49 8.39
N GLN A 21 -12.16 -8.85 7.76
CA GLN A 21 -13.26 -9.56 8.40
C GLN A 21 -13.31 -11.03 7.98
N LYS A 22 -13.93 -11.86 8.83
CA LYS A 22 -14.13 -13.29 8.55
C LYS A 22 -14.86 -13.49 7.21
N GLY A 23 -14.33 -14.40 6.41
CA GLY A 23 -14.90 -14.78 5.10
C GLY A 23 -14.48 -13.88 3.94
N GLN A 24 -13.84 -12.75 4.19
CA GLN A 24 -13.38 -11.87 3.09
C GLN A 24 -12.22 -12.50 2.31
N ARG A 25 -12.16 -12.17 1.02
CA ARG A 25 -10.96 -12.38 0.20
C ARG A 25 -10.03 -11.20 0.39
N VAL A 26 -8.73 -11.47 0.43
CA VAL A 26 -7.68 -10.44 0.51
C VAL A 26 -6.82 -10.50 -0.73
N ARG A 27 -6.52 -9.36 -1.32
CA ARG A 27 -5.53 -9.19 -2.37
C ARG A 27 -4.35 -8.43 -1.80
N LEU A 28 -3.27 -9.14 -1.55
CA LEU A 28 -2.01 -8.62 -1.04
C LEU A 28 -1.04 -8.42 -2.21
N GLN A 29 -0.52 -7.20 -2.36
CA GLN A 29 0.47 -6.84 -3.35
C GLN A 29 1.74 -6.39 -2.64
N ALA A 30 2.90 -6.90 -3.02
CA ALA A 30 4.16 -6.62 -2.35
C ALA A 30 5.35 -6.73 -3.32
N GLY A 31 6.41 -5.99 -3.06
CA GLY A 31 7.68 -6.18 -3.72
C GLY A 31 8.31 -7.54 -3.38
N VAL A 32 9.04 -8.13 -4.33
CA VAL A 32 9.74 -9.43 -4.13
C VAL A 32 10.79 -9.39 -3.01
N ASP A 33 11.20 -8.21 -2.59
CA ASP A 33 12.10 -7.97 -1.46
C ASP A 33 11.40 -8.02 -0.09
N GLN A 34 10.05 -8.07 -0.07
CA GLN A 34 9.23 -8.01 1.15
C GLN A 34 8.60 -9.36 1.54
N VAL A 35 9.24 -10.47 1.18
CA VAL A 35 8.71 -11.84 1.44
C VAL A 35 8.38 -12.05 2.91
N LEU A 36 9.24 -11.61 3.83
CA LEU A 36 9.04 -11.81 5.27
C LEU A 36 7.78 -11.08 5.76
N LEU A 37 7.64 -9.79 5.47
CA LEU A 37 6.46 -9.01 5.87
C LEU A 37 5.19 -9.53 5.20
N ALA A 38 5.24 -9.85 3.91
CA ALA A 38 4.10 -10.40 3.17
C ALA A 38 3.63 -11.74 3.76
N THR A 39 4.57 -12.59 4.21
CA THR A 39 4.25 -13.86 4.89
C THR A 39 3.54 -13.59 6.22
N MET A 40 4.05 -12.66 7.04
CA MET A 40 3.43 -12.30 8.31
C MET A 40 2.04 -11.69 8.14
N VAL A 41 1.87 -10.81 7.15
CA VAL A 41 0.56 -10.21 6.83
C VAL A 41 -0.42 -11.29 6.34
N THR A 42 0.03 -12.23 5.51
CA THR A 42 -0.80 -13.35 5.06
C THR A 42 -1.26 -14.22 6.24
N GLU A 43 -0.35 -14.54 7.16
CA GLU A 43 -0.67 -15.29 8.39
C GLU A 43 -1.72 -14.57 9.22
N GLU A 44 -1.56 -13.27 9.46
CA GLU A 44 -2.52 -12.47 10.22
C GLU A 44 -3.88 -12.35 9.50
N CYS A 45 -3.91 -12.27 8.15
CA CYS A 45 -5.16 -12.31 7.38
C CYS A 45 -5.94 -13.61 7.63
N TYR A 46 -5.26 -14.77 7.60
CA TYR A 46 -5.93 -16.05 7.90
C TYR A 46 -6.35 -16.16 9.38
N LYS A 47 -5.57 -15.63 10.32
CA LYS A 47 -5.97 -15.53 11.74
C LYS A 47 -7.20 -14.64 11.94
N ALA A 48 -7.36 -13.59 11.14
CA ALA A 48 -8.56 -12.76 11.12
C ALA A 48 -9.76 -13.43 10.43
N GLY A 49 -9.57 -14.62 9.84
CA GLY A 49 -10.60 -15.41 9.19
C GLY A 49 -10.82 -15.12 7.72
N ALA A 50 -9.83 -14.54 7.04
CA ALA A 50 -9.87 -14.39 5.58
C ALA A 50 -10.10 -15.76 4.91
N SER A 51 -10.98 -15.78 3.90
CA SER A 51 -11.28 -17.01 3.16
C SER A 51 -10.18 -17.39 2.19
N TYR A 52 -9.47 -16.40 1.65
CA TYR A 52 -8.36 -16.60 0.72
C TYR A 52 -7.50 -15.34 0.63
N VAL A 53 -6.18 -15.51 0.53
CA VAL A 53 -5.23 -14.42 0.27
C VAL A 53 -4.58 -14.64 -1.09
N GLU A 54 -4.91 -13.77 -2.06
CA GLU A 54 -4.24 -13.72 -3.35
C GLU A 54 -3.00 -12.84 -3.21
N LEU A 55 -1.80 -13.41 -3.39
CA LEU A 55 -0.54 -12.66 -3.34
C LEU A 55 -0.06 -12.32 -4.75
N ILE A 56 0.28 -11.04 -4.95
CA ILE A 56 0.84 -10.52 -6.19
C ILE A 56 2.21 -9.92 -5.90
N TRP A 57 3.22 -10.46 -6.56
CA TRP A 57 4.57 -9.95 -6.47
C TRP A 57 4.86 -8.86 -7.49
N GLU A 58 5.56 -7.82 -7.06
CA GLU A 58 6.10 -6.79 -7.93
C GLU A 58 7.64 -6.88 -7.95
N CYS A 59 8.21 -6.68 -9.12
CA CYS A 59 9.65 -6.64 -9.31
C CYS A 59 10.02 -5.44 -10.19
N GLY A 60 10.49 -4.37 -9.55
CA GLY A 60 10.83 -3.11 -10.22
C GLY A 60 11.80 -3.27 -11.38
N PRO A 61 12.92 -4.00 -11.23
CA PRO A 61 13.84 -4.26 -12.35
C PRO A 61 13.17 -4.91 -13.57
N ILE A 62 12.27 -5.88 -13.37
CA ILE A 62 11.54 -6.54 -14.46
C ILE A 62 10.55 -5.54 -15.09
N ASN A 63 9.87 -4.75 -14.28
CA ASN A 63 8.97 -3.71 -14.76
C ASN A 63 9.70 -2.70 -15.64
N LYS A 64 10.87 -2.22 -15.21
CA LYS A 64 11.72 -1.33 -16.00
C LYS A 64 12.13 -1.94 -17.34
N LEU A 65 12.56 -3.20 -17.36
CA LEU A 65 12.90 -3.90 -18.59
C LEU A 65 11.70 -3.98 -19.55
N SER A 66 10.49 -4.18 -19.04
CA SER A 66 9.28 -4.16 -19.85
C SER A 66 9.11 -2.81 -20.56
N TYR A 67 9.32 -1.68 -19.87
CA TYR A 67 9.27 -0.35 -20.49
C TYR A 67 10.43 -0.07 -21.44
N GLN A 68 11.57 -0.72 -21.29
CA GLN A 68 12.72 -0.56 -22.20
C GLN A 68 12.58 -1.31 -23.51
N TYR A 69 11.91 -2.46 -23.49
CA TYR A 69 11.92 -3.38 -24.63
C TYR A 69 10.56 -3.59 -25.29
N ALA A 70 9.45 -3.38 -24.57
CA ALA A 70 8.12 -3.53 -25.15
C ALA A 70 7.57 -2.23 -25.71
N THR A 71 6.65 -2.33 -26.66
CA THR A 71 5.99 -1.18 -27.27
C THR A 71 4.90 -0.60 -26.37
N ALA A 72 4.56 0.69 -26.56
CA ALA A 72 3.46 1.34 -25.88
C ALA A 72 2.14 0.56 -26.07
N GLU A 73 1.90 0.02 -27.26
CA GLU A 73 0.71 -0.77 -27.58
C GLU A 73 0.65 -2.05 -26.74
N THR A 74 1.76 -2.79 -26.69
CA THR A 74 1.85 -4.03 -25.88
C THR A 74 1.61 -3.75 -24.41
N LEU A 75 2.28 -2.74 -23.84
CA LEU A 75 2.16 -2.38 -22.43
C LEU A 75 0.81 -1.76 -22.09
N GLY A 76 0.24 -1.01 -23.05
CA GLY A 76 -1.04 -0.31 -22.90
C GLY A 76 -2.25 -1.24 -23.04
N THR A 77 -2.08 -2.40 -23.67
CA THR A 77 -3.17 -3.35 -23.87
C THR A 77 -3.49 -4.08 -22.55
N VAL A 78 -4.76 -4.00 -22.14
CA VAL A 78 -5.28 -4.82 -21.03
C VAL A 78 -5.70 -6.16 -21.62
N GLN A 79 -5.07 -7.23 -21.18
CA GLN A 79 -5.37 -8.59 -21.66
C GLN A 79 -6.74 -9.07 -21.13
N ASN A 80 -7.39 -9.99 -21.85
CA ASN A 80 -8.71 -10.52 -21.47
C ASN A 80 -8.73 -11.08 -20.03
N TRP A 81 -7.68 -11.80 -19.64
CA TRP A 81 -7.58 -12.36 -18.29
C TRP A 81 -7.44 -11.28 -17.20
N GLU A 82 -6.79 -10.15 -17.52
CA GLU A 82 -6.69 -9.00 -16.60
C GLU A 82 -8.08 -8.36 -16.46
N GLU A 83 -8.80 -8.18 -17.56
CA GLU A 83 -10.13 -7.59 -17.54
C GLU A 83 -11.13 -8.49 -16.79
N GLU A 84 -11.12 -9.82 -17.01
CA GLU A 84 -11.96 -10.75 -16.25
C GLU A 84 -11.65 -10.71 -14.75
N ARG A 85 -10.38 -10.59 -14.38
CA ARG A 85 -10.00 -10.41 -12.98
C ARG A 85 -10.54 -9.10 -12.40
N LEU A 86 -10.51 -7.99 -13.15
CA LEU A 86 -11.10 -6.72 -12.72
C LEU A 86 -12.61 -6.83 -12.55
N LYS A 87 -13.32 -7.50 -13.45
CA LYS A 87 -14.75 -7.80 -13.30
C LYS A 87 -15.02 -8.60 -12.03
N GLN A 88 -14.27 -9.66 -11.80
CA GLN A 88 -14.45 -10.48 -10.60
C GLN A 88 -14.23 -9.67 -9.32
N MET A 89 -13.25 -8.75 -9.31
CA MET A 89 -13.02 -7.86 -8.16
C MET A 89 -14.22 -6.95 -7.86
N THR A 90 -15.00 -6.52 -8.87
CA THR A 90 -16.21 -5.71 -8.63
C THR A 90 -17.36 -6.50 -8.01
N VAL A 91 -17.31 -7.83 -8.08
CA VAL A 91 -18.27 -8.75 -7.45
C VAL A 91 -17.81 -9.15 -6.06
N ASP A 92 -16.55 -9.61 -5.93
CA ASP A 92 -16.00 -10.14 -4.68
C ASP A 92 -15.66 -9.04 -3.66
N LEU A 93 -15.41 -7.82 -4.12
CA LEU A 93 -14.99 -6.67 -3.32
C LEU A 93 -13.85 -7.03 -2.33
N PRO A 94 -12.73 -7.59 -2.79
CA PRO A 94 -11.68 -8.06 -1.91
C PRO A 94 -11.04 -6.90 -1.13
N VAL A 95 -10.61 -7.16 0.09
CA VAL A 95 -9.73 -6.25 0.82
C VAL A 95 -8.42 -6.13 0.06
N ARG A 96 -7.96 -4.92 -0.21
CA ARG A 96 -6.71 -4.68 -0.94
C ARG A 96 -5.64 -4.14 0.00
N ILE A 97 -4.54 -4.84 0.11
CA ILE A 97 -3.37 -4.42 0.88
C ILE A 97 -2.19 -4.29 -0.09
N PHE A 98 -1.56 -3.14 -0.12
CA PHE A 98 -0.34 -2.89 -0.89
C PHE A 98 0.81 -2.56 0.06
N ILE A 99 1.83 -3.41 0.07
CA ILE A 99 3.11 -3.18 0.75
C ILE A 99 4.02 -2.48 -0.26
N ASP A 100 4.12 -1.17 -0.12
CA ASP A 100 4.94 -0.34 -1.01
C ASP A 100 6.39 -0.32 -0.55
N SER A 101 7.26 -0.91 -1.37
CA SER A 101 8.72 -0.88 -1.24
C SER A 101 9.38 -0.34 -2.51
N SER A 102 8.65 0.42 -3.31
CA SER A 102 9.09 0.86 -4.63
C SER A 102 10.35 1.74 -4.55
N ASP A 103 11.27 1.52 -5.50
CA ASP A 103 12.37 2.46 -5.75
C ASP A 103 11.78 3.75 -6.35
N PRO A 104 11.96 4.93 -5.72
CA PRO A 104 11.48 6.19 -6.26
C PRO A 104 12.02 6.54 -7.65
N ASP A 105 13.16 5.97 -8.03
CA ASP A 105 13.81 6.18 -9.33
C ASP A 105 13.71 4.95 -10.25
N GLU A 106 12.82 3.99 -9.95
CA GLU A 106 12.67 2.73 -10.72
C GLU A 106 12.59 2.97 -12.23
N LEU A 107 11.78 3.91 -12.64
CA LEU A 107 11.55 4.23 -14.05
C LEU A 107 12.42 5.40 -14.56
N ALA A 108 13.48 5.79 -13.84
CA ALA A 108 14.40 6.82 -14.31
C ALA A 108 15.01 6.45 -15.68
N GLY A 109 14.98 7.40 -16.63
CA GLY A 109 15.43 7.20 -17.99
C GLY A 109 14.38 6.62 -18.96
N ILE A 110 13.19 6.25 -18.46
CA ILE A 110 12.06 5.91 -19.33
C ILE A 110 11.33 7.18 -19.76
N SER A 111 10.94 7.25 -21.04
CA SER A 111 10.24 8.41 -21.58
C SER A 111 8.93 8.70 -20.84
N ALA A 112 8.74 9.94 -20.40
CA ALA A 112 7.49 10.39 -19.78
C ALA A 112 6.28 10.23 -20.71
N ASP A 113 6.47 10.42 -22.01
CA ASP A 113 5.42 10.23 -23.01
C ASP A 113 5.01 8.77 -23.14
N LEU A 114 5.98 7.84 -23.10
CA LEU A 114 5.69 6.41 -23.10
C LEU A 114 4.87 6.02 -21.85
N LEU A 115 5.31 6.45 -20.67
CA LEU A 115 4.61 6.19 -19.42
C LEU A 115 3.18 6.75 -19.42
N SER A 116 3.02 7.97 -19.91
CA SER A 116 1.70 8.62 -20.03
C SER A 116 0.79 7.89 -21.01
N THR A 117 1.31 7.52 -22.19
CA THR A 117 0.56 6.80 -23.23
C THR A 117 0.06 5.46 -22.70
N VAL A 118 0.94 4.65 -22.10
CA VAL A 118 0.58 3.35 -21.51
C VAL A 118 -0.50 3.52 -20.45
N ARG A 119 -0.33 4.50 -19.54
CA ARG A 119 -1.32 4.78 -18.48
C ARG A 119 -2.68 5.16 -19.08
N GLN A 120 -2.71 6.00 -20.10
CA GLN A 120 -3.96 6.42 -20.75
C GLN A 120 -4.64 5.25 -21.46
N MET A 121 -3.91 4.41 -22.19
CA MET A 121 -4.46 3.26 -22.88
C MET A 121 -5.09 2.28 -21.87
N ARG A 122 -4.36 1.89 -20.83
CA ARG A 122 -4.88 1.02 -19.76
C ARG A 122 -6.06 1.66 -19.02
N GLY A 123 -5.97 2.97 -18.76
CA GLY A 123 -7.01 3.74 -18.10
C GLY A 123 -8.36 3.71 -18.81
N LYS A 124 -8.39 3.71 -20.16
CA LYS A 124 -9.64 3.60 -20.95
C LYS A 124 -10.42 2.33 -20.64
N VAL A 125 -9.74 1.23 -20.37
CA VAL A 125 -10.37 -0.06 -20.05
C VAL A 125 -10.62 -0.19 -18.55
N THR A 126 -9.64 0.16 -17.71
CA THR A 126 -9.67 -0.14 -16.28
C THR A 126 -10.52 0.84 -15.46
N LYS A 127 -10.73 2.07 -15.98
CA LYS A 127 -11.47 3.13 -15.25
C LYS A 127 -12.87 2.67 -14.82
N LYS A 128 -13.64 2.04 -15.72
CA LYS A 128 -15.01 1.59 -15.42
C LYS A 128 -15.08 0.61 -14.24
N TYR A 129 -14.05 -0.21 -14.04
CA TYR A 129 -13.96 -1.16 -12.92
C TYR A 129 -13.53 -0.47 -11.63
N ARG A 130 -12.55 0.43 -11.75
CA ARG A 130 -12.10 1.25 -10.61
C ARG A 130 -13.23 2.09 -10.03
N ASP A 131 -14.01 2.75 -10.90
CA ASP A 131 -15.17 3.56 -10.49
C ASP A 131 -16.25 2.71 -9.79
N GLN A 132 -16.38 1.42 -10.15
CA GLN A 132 -17.30 0.50 -9.48
C GLN A 132 -16.78 0.01 -8.12
N LEU A 133 -15.47 0.00 -7.92
CA LEU A 133 -14.82 -0.40 -6.67
C LEU A 133 -14.74 0.75 -5.67
N ASP A 134 -14.71 1.99 -6.15
CA ASP A 134 -14.50 3.17 -5.33
C ASP A 134 -15.54 3.30 -4.21
N GLY A 135 -15.05 3.48 -2.98
CA GLY A 135 -15.88 3.56 -1.79
C GLY A 135 -16.60 2.27 -1.36
N LYS A 136 -16.36 1.12 -2.04
CA LYS A 136 -17.09 -0.13 -1.76
C LYS A 136 -16.26 -1.24 -1.14
N HIS A 137 -14.94 -1.12 -1.13
CA HIS A 137 -14.05 -2.12 -0.56
C HIS A 137 -12.99 -1.48 0.33
N GLN A 138 -12.47 -2.25 1.27
CA GLN A 138 -11.36 -1.81 2.11
C GLN A 138 -10.07 -1.82 1.30
N TRP A 139 -9.25 -0.81 1.50
CA TRP A 139 -7.91 -0.75 0.92
C TRP A 139 -6.93 -0.08 1.87
N LEU A 140 -5.68 -0.51 1.78
CA LEU A 140 -4.59 0.00 2.60
C LEU A 140 -3.30 -0.01 1.80
N ILE A 141 -2.53 1.07 1.89
CA ILE A 141 -1.14 1.15 1.42
C ILE A 141 -0.26 1.32 2.64
N VAL A 142 0.77 0.49 2.74
CA VAL A 142 1.72 0.50 3.84
C VAL A 142 3.14 0.52 3.32
N ALA A 143 4.02 1.19 4.05
CA ALA A 143 5.41 1.35 3.69
C ALA A 143 6.26 0.15 4.16
N ALA A 144 7.18 -0.28 3.30
CA ALA A 144 8.26 -1.18 3.68
C ALA A 144 9.56 -0.72 2.98
N PRO A 145 10.69 -0.57 3.68
CA PRO A 145 11.91 -0.12 3.05
C PRO A 145 12.44 -1.09 2.00
N SER A 146 12.72 -0.57 0.80
CA SER A 146 13.71 -1.19 -0.09
C SER A 146 15.08 -0.54 0.11
N PRO A 147 16.18 -1.22 -0.28
CA PRO A 147 17.51 -0.62 -0.27
C PRO A 147 17.58 0.70 -1.07
N ALA A 148 16.97 0.73 -2.26
CA ALA A 148 16.96 1.91 -3.11
C ALA A 148 16.24 3.09 -2.46
N TRP A 149 15.05 2.88 -1.90
CA TRP A 149 14.33 3.91 -1.18
C TRP A 149 15.09 4.39 0.06
N ALA A 150 15.63 3.46 0.86
CA ALA A 150 16.41 3.79 2.05
C ALA A 150 17.64 4.64 1.73
N LYS A 151 18.38 4.31 0.67
CA LYS A 151 19.52 5.11 0.19
C LYS A 151 19.12 6.49 -0.29
N LYS A 152 17.93 6.66 -0.84
CA LYS A 152 17.42 7.97 -1.25
C LYS A 152 17.06 8.84 -0.06
N VAL A 153 16.54 8.27 1.02
CA VAL A 153 16.22 8.99 2.27
C VAL A 153 17.47 9.28 3.09
N PHE A 154 18.43 8.35 3.11
CA PHE A 154 19.68 8.43 3.87
C PHE A 154 20.90 8.26 2.95
N PRO A 155 21.21 9.22 2.07
CA PRO A 155 22.19 9.03 0.99
C PRO A 155 23.65 8.85 1.47
N GLY A 156 23.96 9.27 2.69
CA GLY A 156 25.31 9.15 3.27
C GLY A 156 25.58 7.84 4.01
N GLU A 157 24.55 7.01 4.26
CA GLU A 157 24.66 5.83 5.09
C GLU A 157 25.01 4.56 4.28
N PRO A 158 25.71 3.57 4.87
CA PRO A 158 25.74 2.21 4.34
C PRO A 158 24.31 1.67 4.13
N GLU A 159 24.13 0.78 3.15
CA GLU A 159 22.80 0.31 2.73
C GLU A 159 22.00 -0.35 3.87
N ASP A 160 22.66 -1.24 4.61
CA ASP A 160 22.05 -1.94 5.76
C ASP A 160 21.60 -0.96 6.87
N ILE A 161 22.44 0.05 7.15
CA ILE A 161 22.15 1.10 8.12
C ILE A 161 21.00 2.00 7.61
N ALA A 162 21.00 2.36 6.33
CA ALA A 162 19.93 3.16 5.73
C ALA A 162 18.58 2.44 5.82
N VAL A 163 18.55 1.14 5.50
CA VAL A 163 17.34 0.29 5.61
C VAL A 163 16.86 0.20 7.06
N GLU A 164 17.76 0.00 8.02
CA GLU A 164 17.40 -0.05 9.43
C GLU A 164 16.85 1.30 9.93
N LYS A 165 17.46 2.41 9.55
CA LYS A 165 16.97 3.76 9.89
C LYS A 165 15.59 4.02 9.31
N LEU A 166 15.34 3.59 8.06
CA LEU A 166 14.02 3.77 7.43
C LEU A 166 12.96 2.90 8.10
N TRP A 167 13.28 1.65 8.50
CA TRP A 167 12.38 0.84 9.33
C TRP A 167 12.05 1.52 10.65
N ASN A 168 13.04 2.06 11.36
CA ASN A 168 12.80 2.75 12.62
C ASN A 168 11.90 3.98 12.43
N ALA A 169 12.12 4.78 11.38
CA ALA A 169 11.26 5.91 11.05
C ALA A 169 9.81 5.49 10.77
N ILE A 170 9.60 4.38 10.04
CA ILE A 170 8.26 3.83 9.79
C ILE A 170 7.62 3.38 11.10
N PHE A 171 8.33 2.64 11.95
CA PHE A 171 7.80 2.20 13.24
C PHE A 171 7.47 3.35 14.17
N ASP A 172 8.26 4.42 14.17
CA ASP A 172 7.98 5.63 14.95
C ASP A 172 6.70 6.33 14.47
N CYS A 173 6.50 6.44 13.15
CA CYS A 173 5.26 6.97 12.58
C CYS A 173 4.02 6.13 12.95
N LEU A 174 4.21 4.83 13.19
CA LEU A 174 3.16 3.90 13.55
C LEU A 174 2.97 3.76 15.07
N TYR A 175 3.74 4.50 15.87
CA TYR A 175 3.76 4.38 17.34
C TYR A 175 4.10 2.96 17.84
N LEU A 176 4.88 2.20 17.05
CA LEU A 176 5.32 0.85 17.38
C LEU A 176 6.49 0.89 18.35
N LYS A 177 6.19 0.92 19.64
CA LYS A 177 7.19 0.83 20.70
C LYS A 177 7.19 -0.56 21.34
N GLU A 178 8.37 -0.97 21.78
CA GLU A 178 8.52 -2.26 22.43
C GLU A 178 7.74 -2.31 23.76
N GLY A 179 6.93 -3.36 23.94
CA GLY A 179 6.13 -3.57 25.15
C GLY A 179 4.80 -2.79 25.20
N GLU A 180 4.49 -2.00 24.19
CA GLU A 180 3.19 -1.30 24.09
C GLU A 180 2.20 -2.07 23.21
N ASP A 181 0.91 -2.04 23.60
CA ASP A 181 -0.19 -2.59 22.80
C ASP A 181 -0.58 -1.63 21.68
N VAL A 182 -0.02 -1.86 20.49
CA VAL A 182 -0.23 -0.98 19.33
C VAL A 182 -1.70 -0.94 18.90
N GLU A 183 -2.46 -2.01 19.09
CA GLU A 183 -3.89 -2.03 18.73
C GLU A 183 -4.65 -1.01 19.59
N LYS A 184 -4.39 -0.97 20.90
CA LYS A 184 -5.01 0.02 21.80
C LYS A 184 -4.59 1.45 21.48
N ILE A 185 -3.31 1.67 21.16
CA ILE A 185 -2.80 3.01 20.79
C ILE A 185 -3.53 3.52 19.55
N TRP A 186 -3.63 2.68 18.53
CA TRP A 186 -4.30 3.06 17.29
C TRP A 186 -5.81 3.19 17.44
N GLN A 187 -6.46 2.33 18.25
CA GLN A 187 -7.88 2.51 18.57
C GLN A 187 -8.12 3.87 19.23
N ALA A 188 -7.34 4.22 20.25
CA ALA A 188 -7.45 5.53 20.91
C ALA A 188 -7.14 6.69 19.94
N HIS A 189 -6.24 6.50 18.97
CA HIS A 189 -5.99 7.50 17.93
C HIS A 189 -7.21 7.66 17.00
N CYS A 190 -7.80 6.59 16.52
CA CYS A 190 -9.01 6.60 15.70
C CYS A 190 -10.19 7.26 16.43
N ASP A 191 -10.38 6.93 17.72
CA ASP A 191 -11.43 7.53 18.54
C ASP A 191 -11.28 9.04 18.65
N ARG A 192 -10.04 9.54 18.89
CA ARG A 192 -9.76 10.98 18.92
C ARG A 192 -10.02 11.66 17.57
N MET A 193 -9.66 10.99 16.45
CA MET A 193 -9.93 11.52 15.11
C MET A 193 -11.43 11.59 14.82
N THR A 194 -12.17 10.55 15.20
CA THR A 194 -13.63 10.50 15.08
C THR A 194 -14.31 11.60 15.90
N GLN A 195 -13.88 11.81 17.15
CA GLN A 195 -14.39 12.90 18.00
C GLN A 195 -14.16 14.28 17.36
N LYS A 196 -12.95 14.51 16.81
CA LYS A 196 -12.64 15.77 16.10
C LYS A 196 -13.48 15.95 14.83
N ALA A 197 -13.67 14.87 14.05
CA ALA A 197 -14.48 14.90 12.85
C ALA A 197 -15.96 15.22 13.19
N ASN A 198 -16.50 14.59 14.21
CA ASN A 198 -17.86 14.87 14.70
C ASN A 198 -18.00 16.31 15.15
N TRP A 199 -17.06 16.80 15.96
CA TRP A 199 -17.06 18.20 16.39
C TRP A 199 -17.03 19.18 15.19
N LEU A 200 -16.19 18.93 14.17
CA LEU A 200 -16.16 19.77 12.96
C LEU A 200 -17.48 19.76 12.21
N ASN A 201 -18.13 18.58 12.10
CA ASN A 201 -19.43 18.43 11.45
C ASN A 201 -20.52 19.18 12.22
N GLU A 202 -20.52 19.12 13.54
CA GLU A 202 -21.47 19.85 14.41
C GLU A 202 -21.35 21.36 14.25
N GLN A 203 -20.12 21.89 14.06
CA GLN A 203 -19.90 23.31 13.82
C GLN A 203 -20.48 23.81 12.48
N ALA A 204 -20.68 22.89 11.51
CA ALA A 204 -21.20 23.18 10.17
C ALA A 204 -20.50 24.37 9.47
N PHE A 205 -19.17 24.45 9.60
CA PHE A 205 -18.39 25.52 9.00
C PHE A 205 -18.58 25.59 7.47
N ARG A 206 -18.83 26.79 6.97
CA ARG A 206 -18.93 27.02 5.51
C ARG A 206 -17.57 27.24 4.84
N LYS A 207 -16.58 27.69 5.61
CA LYS A 207 -15.21 27.97 5.13
C LYS A 207 -14.21 27.70 6.23
N LEU A 208 -13.05 27.19 5.85
CA LEU A 208 -11.86 27.11 6.68
C LEU A 208 -10.81 28.05 6.08
N HIS A 209 -10.20 28.88 6.92
CA HIS A 209 -9.13 29.78 6.52
C HIS A 209 -7.83 29.31 7.17
N TYR A 210 -6.86 28.96 6.33
CA TYR A 210 -5.54 28.50 6.79
C TYR A 210 -4.53 29.63 6.60
N THR A 211 -3.79 29.92 7.65
CA THR A 211 -2.66 30.87 7.62
C THR A 211 -1.39 30.15 8.03
N SER A 212 -0.28 30.44 7.35
CA SER A 212 1.05 30.01 7.73
C SER A 212 1.91 31.23 8.06
N LYS A 213 2.86 31.06 8.98
CA LYS A 213 3.84 32.12 9.31
C LYS A 213 5.04 32.13 8.36
N ASN A 214 5.02 31.31 7.30
CA ASN A 214 6.06 31.30 6.25
C ASN A 214 5.61 32.12 5.06
#